data_6753c7befb37a38059853fbf4b63fd1a
#
_entry.id   6753c7befb37a38059853fbf4b63fd1a
#
_cell.length_a   1.000
_cell.length_b   1.000
_cell.length_c   1.000
_cell.angle_alpha   90.00
_cell.angle_beta   90.00
_cell.angle_gamma   90.00
#
_symmetry.space_group_name_H-M   'P 1'
#
loop_
_entity.id
_entity.type
_entity.pdbx_description
1 polymer ?
#
loop_
_entity_poly.entity_id
_entity_poly.type
_entity_poly.pdbx_seq_one_letter_code
_entity_poly.pdbx_strand_id
1 'polypeptide(L)'
;MAASILIVEDEILVALEMQFILEDHGYEIVGIAADLHGALAFADSNIALALVDLNLRDGLTGPEIGKRLAHEHKANVLFVTANPRLLGDGISGTVGVLSKPTDEACLTAAVAFALARSRGETLEAPPSLRCFN
;
A
#
# COMPACT_ATOMS: atom_id res chain seq x y z
N MET A 1 -0.85 15.89 12.25
CA MET A 1 -1.40 15.82 10.89
C MET A 1 -1.61 14.38 10.49
N ALA A 2 -2.70 14.12 9.76
CA ALA A 2 -2.99 12.77 9.29
C ALA A 2 -2.03 12.38 8.17
N ALA A 3 -1.58 11.13 8.17
CA ALA A 3 -0.77 10.62 7.08
C ALA A 3 -1.64 10.43 5.83
N SER A 4 -1.08 10.75 4.68
CA SER A 4 -1.77 10.69 3.38
C SER A 4 -1.51 9.35 2.71
N ILE A 5 -2.58 8.62 2.41
CA ILE A 5 -2.52 7.27 1.87
C ILE A 5 -3.19 7.20 0.50
N LEU A 6 -2.51 6.60 -0.47
CA LEU A 6 -3.09 6.27 -1.77
C LEU A 6 -3.46 4.79 -1.77
N ILE A 7 -4.67 4.47 -2.26
CA ILE A 7 -5.10 3.08 -2.42
C ILE A 7 -5.10 2.76 -3.92
N VAL A 8 -4.37 1.71 -4.31
CA VAL A 8 -4.30 1.25 -5.70
C VAL A 8 -4.94 -0.14 -5.77
N GLU A 9 -6.21 -0.16 -6.16
CA GLU A 9 -7.07 -1.34 -6.14
C GLU A 9 -8.17 -1.16 -7.17
N ASP A 10 -8.39 -2.15 -8.05
CA ASP A 10 -9.42 -2.06 -9.09
C ASP A 10 -10.79 -2.56 -8.65
N GLU A 11 -10.86 -3.34 -7.58
CA GLU A 11 -12.14 -3.76 -7.01
C GLU A 11 -12.66 -2.64 -6.10
N ILE A 12 -13.62 -1.88 -6.61
CA ILE A 12 -14.06 -0.67 -5.92
C ILE A 12 -14.61 -0.93 -4.52
N LEU A 13 -15.30 -2.06 -4.31
CA LEU A 13 -15.83 -2.37 -2.99
C LEU A 13 -14.71 -2.65 -1.98
N VAL A 14 -13.65 -3.31 -2.42
CA VAL A 14 -12.47 -3.57 -1.57
C VAL A 14 -11.77 -2.24 -1.24
N ALA A 15 -11.60 -1.39 -2.25
CA ALA A 15 -10.95 -0.09 -2.06
C ALA A 15 -11.74 0.80 -1.09
N LEU A 16 -13.06 0.83 -1.22
CA LEU A 16 -13.91 1.64 -0.34
C LEU A 16 -13.91 1.11 1.09
N GLU A 17 -13.87 -0.21 1.27
CA GLU A 17 -13.77 -0.79 2.60
C GLU A 17 -12.45 -0.40 3.26
N MET A 18 -11.34 -0.47 2.52
CA MET A 18 -10.04 -0.05 3.03
C MET A 18 -10.05 1.43 3.40
N GLN A 19 -10.62 2.26 2.53
CA GLN A 19 -10.75 3.70 2.79
C GLN A 19 -11.53 3.95 4.08
N PHE A 20 -12.67 3.29 4.25
CA PHE A 20 -13.51 3.46 5.43
C PHE A 20 -12.73 3.10 6.70
N ILE A 21 -12.07 1.94 6.70
CA ILE A 21 -11.28 1.49 7.85
C ILE A 21 -10.18 2.49 8.20
N LEU A 22 -9.44 2.94 7.19
CA LEU A 22 -8.29 3.80 7.44
C LEU A 22 -8.70 5.21 7.85
N GLU A 23 -9.77 5.75 7.26
CA GLU A 23 -10.29 7.05 7.69
C GLU A 23 -10.80 7.00 9.13
N ASP A 24 -11.42 5.88 9.51
CA ASP A 24 -11.89 5.69 10.89
C ASP A 24 -10.71 5.68 11.88
N HIS A 25 -9.52 5.33 11.42
CA HIS A 25 -8.30 5.34 12.25
C HIS A 25 -7.51 6.65 12.12
N GLY A 26 -8.08 7.66 11.50
CA GLY A 26 -7.48 8.99 11.45
C GLY A 26 -6.57 9.27 10.27
N TYR A 27 -6.48 8.36 9.30
CA TYR A 27 -5.67 8.59 8.10
C TYR A 27 -6.46 9.33 7.04
N GLU A 28 -5.74 10.03 6.16
CA GLU A 28 -6.35 10.73 5.02
C GLU A 28 -6.12 9.91 3.75
N ILE A 29 -7.19 9.64 3.01
CA ILE A 29 -7.07 8.93 1.73
C ILE A 29 -7.07 9.96 0.61
N VAL A 30 -5.94 10.07 -0.10
CA VAL A 30 -5.80 11.05 -1.17
C VAL A 30 -6.51 10.63 -2.44
N GLY A 31 -6.73 9.32 -2.61
CA GLY A 31 -7.47 8.84 -3.77
C GLY A 31 -7.43 7.31 -3.88
N ILE A 32 -8.21 6.82 -4.83
CA ILE A 32 -8.24 5.41 -5.21
C ILE A 32 -7.91 5.35 -6.69
N ALA A 33 -6.91 4.53 -7.05
CA ALA A 33 -6.51 4.32 -8.44
C ALA A 33 -6.72 2.86 -8.80
N ALA A 34 -7.08 2.59 -10.06
CA ALA A 34 -7.38 1.24 -10.52
C ALA A 34 -6.34 0.70 -11.51
N ASP A 35 -5.36 1.52 -11.88
CA ASP A 35 -4.35 1.16 -12.88
C ASP A 35 -3.12 2.05 -12.74
N LEU A 36 -2.11 1.79 -13.57
CA LEU A 36 -0.86 2.54 -13.56
C LEU A 36 -1.07 4.03 -13.82
N HIS A 37 -1.84 4.36 -14.83
CA HIS A 37 -2.08 5.76 -15.20
C HIS A 37 -2.74 6.52 -14.04
N GLY A 38 -3.77 5.93 -13.44
CA GLY A 38 -4.46 6.52 -12.30
C GLY A 38 -3.55 6.70 -11.10
N ALA A 39 -2.72 5.69 -10.80
CA ALA A 39 -1.80 5.77 -9.67
C ALA A 39 -0.78 6.89 -9.85
N LEU A 40 -0.20 7.01 -11.04
CA LEU A 40 0.80 8.04 -11.31
C LEU A 40 0.22 9.44 -11.32
N ALA A 41 -1.08 9.58 -11.59
CA ALA A 41 -1.74 10.88 -11.50
C ALA A 41 -1.75 11.44 -10.07
N PHE A 42 -1.64 10.56 -9.05
CA PHE A 42 -1.55 10.98 -7.65
C PHE A 42 -0.11 11.10 -7.15
N ALA A 43 0.88 10.72 -7.96
CA ALA A 43 2.26 10.57 -7.49
C ALA A 43 2.86 11.85 -6.89
N ASP A 44 2.43 13.02 -7.36
CA ASP A 44 2.92 14.30 -6.87
C ASP A 44 2.13 14.84 -5.67
N SER A 45 1.21 14.06 -5.13
CA SER A 45 0.32 14.50 -4.05
C SER A 45 0.91 14.34 -2.65
N ASN A 46 2.22 14.15 -2.53
CA ASN A 46 2.91 13.99 -1.25
C ASN A 46 2.37 12.80 -0.46
N ILE A 47 2.41 11.63 -1.08
CA ILE A 47 1.89 10.40 -0.49
C ILE A 47 2.84 9.88 0.58
N ALA A 48 2.33 9.65 1.80
CA ALA A 48 3.11 9.03 2.87
C ALA A 48 3.19 7.52 2.68
N LEU A 49 2.11 6.90 2.21
CA LEU A 49 2.05 5.45 2.02
C LEU A 49 1.10 5.13 0.86
N ALA A 50 1.50 4.19 0.01
CA ALA A 50 0.63 3.63 -1.02
C ALA A 50 0.36 2.17 -0.70
N LEU A 51 -0.91 1.78 -0.72
CA LEU A 51 -1.35 0.39 -0.60
C LEU A 51 -1.66 -0.10 -2.01
N VAL A 52 -0.92 -1.10 -2.49
CA VAL A 52 -0.94 -1.46 -3.92
C VAL A 52 -1.25 -2.93 -4.10
N ASP A 53 -2.33 -3.24 -4.84
CA ASP A 53 -2.58 -4.60 -5.32
C ASP A 53 -1.73 -4.86 -6.57
N LEU A 54 -1.56 -6.12 -6.92
CA LEU A 54 -0.73 -6.54 -8.05
C LEU A 54 -1.50 -6.63 -9.35
N ASN A 55 -2.67 -7.29 -9.33
CA ASN A 55 -3.51 -7.44 -10.51
C ASN A 55 -4.54 -6.32 -10.52
N LEU A 56 -4.45 -5.46 -11.51
CA LEU A 56 -5.26 -4.26 -11.63
C LEU A 56 -6.02 -4.26 -12.95
N ARG A 57 -6.76 -3.19 -13.22
CA ARG A 57 -7.59 -3.09 -14.43
C ARG A 57 -6.78 -3.26 -15.71
N ASP A 58 -5.52 -2.81 -15.71
CA ASP A 58 -4.61 -2.90 -16.86
C ASP A 58 -3.67 -4.10 -16.80
N GLY A 59 -3.92 -5.06 -15.92
CA GLY A 59 -3.15 -6.28 -15.81
C GLY A 59 -2.24 -6.32 -14.59
N LEU A 60 -1.13 -7.02 -14.67
CA LEU A 60 -0.18 -7.17 -13.56
C LEU A 60 0.76 -5.97 -13.49
N THR A 61 0.20 -4.79 -13.26
CA THR A 61 0.96 -3.53 -13.20
C THR A 61 1.32 -3.09 -11.79
N GLY A 62 0.76 -3.75 -10.76
CA GLY A 62 1.03 -3.40 -9.38
C GLY A 62 2.50 -3.36 -9.01
N PRO A 63 3.30 -4.37 -9.37
CA PRO A 63 4.74 -4.35 -9.07
C PRO A 63 5.45 -3.14 -9.66
N GLU A 64 5.13 -2.76 -10.90
CA GLU A 64 5.72 -1.59 -11.54
C GLU A 64 5.27 -0.30 -10.85
N ILE A 65 3.99 -0.20 -10.49
CA ILE A 65 3.46 0.95 -9.77
C ILE A 65 4.20 1.13 -8.45
N GLY A 66 4.32 0.05 -7.66
CA GLY A 66 5.00 0.11 -6.38
C GLY A 66 6.46 0.52 -6.52
N LYS A 67 7.15 -0.05 -7.51
CA LYS A 67 8.53 0.27 -7.76
C LYS A 67 8.70 1.75 -8.11
N ARG A 68 7.86 2.28 -8.98
CA ARG A 68 7.95 3.68 -9.40
C ARG A 68 7.60 4.63 -8.28
N LEU A 69 6.57 4.35 -7.50
CA LEU A 69 6.23 5.21 -6.37
C LEU A 69 7.34 5.23 -5.33
N ALA A 70 7.95 4.09 -5.06
CA ALA A 70 9.04 4.01 -4.08
C ALA A 70 10.31 4.70 -4.57
N HIS A 71 10.72 4.45 -5.81
CA HIS A 71 12.01 4.91 -6.32
C HIS A 71 11.98 6.32 -6.88
N GLU A 72 10.90 6.68 -7.59
CA GLU A 72 10.81 7.99 -8.24
C GLU A 72 10.17 9.04 -7.35
N HIS A 73 9.25 8.63 -6.48
CA HIS A 73 8.46 9.57 -5.68
C HIS A 73 8.69 9.45 -4.17
N LYS A 74 9.56 8.53 -3.75
CA LYS A 74 9.96 8.34 -2.35
C LYS A 74 8.79 8.01 -1.42
N ALA A 75 7.72 7.44 -1.97
CA ALA A 75 6.60 7.00 -1.17
C ALA A 75 6.91 5.64 -0.52
N ASN A 76 6.40 5.40 0.67
CA ASN A 76 6.39 4.06 1.23
C ASN A 76 5.35 3.24 0.48
N VAL A 77 5.68 1.99 0.17
CA VAL A 77 4.77 1.11 -0.56
C VAL A 77 4.58 -0.18 0.21
N LEU A 78 3.32 -0.51 0.46
CA LEU A 78 2.90 -1.76 1.07
C LEU A 78 1.98 -2.46 0.09
N PHE A 79 2.36 -3.67 -0.35
CA PHE A 79 1.50 -4.43 -1.24
C PHE A 79 0.41 -5.16 -0.45
N VAL A 80 -0.81 -5.17 -0.98
CA VAL A 80 -1.95 -5.89 -0.40
C VAL A 80 -2.59 -6.68 -1.52
N THR A 81 -2.41 -8.01 -1.52
CA THR A 81 -2.79 -8.83 -2.67
C THR A 81 -3.21 -10.24 -2.26
N ALA A 82 -4.06 -10.86 -3.09
CA ALA A 82 -4.38 -12.28 -2.95
C ALA A 82 -3.26 -13.18 -3.48
N ASN A 83 -2.28 -12.60 -4.21
CA ASN A 83 -1.23 -13.36 -4.88
C ASN A 83 0.17 -12.91 -4.45
N PRO A 84 0.52 -13.03 -3.16
CA PRO A 84 1.80 -12.49 -2.66
C PRO A 84 3.03 -13.19 -3.28
N ARG A 85 2.87 -14.40 -3.80
CA ARG A 85 3.97 -15.15 -4.43
C ARG A 85 4.52 -14.44 -5.67
N LEU A 86 3.69 -13.62 -6.33
CA LEU A 86 4.11 -12.90 -7.54
C LEU A 86 5.22 -11.90 -7.25
N LEU A 87 5.43 -11.54 -5.99
CA LEU A 87 6.49 -10.60 -5.61
C LEU A 87 7.82 -11.30 -5.31
N GLY A 88 7.84 -12.63 -5.26
CA GLY A 88 9.08 -13.37 -5.00
C GLY A 88 9.77 -12.90 -3.74
N ASP A 89 11.04 -12.50 -3.84
CA ASP A 89 11.82 -12.00 -2.72
C ASP A 89 11.50 -10.55 -2.38
N GLY A 90 10.62 -9.92 -3.12
CA GLY A 90 10.19 -8.56 -2.88
C GLY A 90 10.70 -7.57 -3.92
N ILE A 91 10.32 -6.32 -3.72
CA ILE A 91 10.73 -5.21 -4.57
C ILE A 91 11.53 -4.23 -3.69
N SER A 92 12.75 -3.94 -4.13
CA SER A 92 13.64 -3.03 -3.43
C SER A 92 12.97 -1.68 -3.18
N GLY A 93 13.09 -1.18 -1.97
CA GLY A 93 12.53 0.12 -1.59
C GLY A 93 11.09 0.06 -1.09
N THR A 94 10.44 -1.11 -1.16
CA THR A 94 9.09 -1.27 -0.63
C THR A 94 9.10 -1.98 0.73
N VAL A 95 8.03 -1.83 1.49
CA VAL A 95 7.97 -2.32 2.88
C VAL A 95 7.76 -3.82 2.95
N GLY A 96 6.78 -4.32 2.21
CA GLY A 96 6.43 -5.73 2.30
C GLY A 96 5.09 -6.03 1.65
N VAL A 97 4.51 -7.20 1.96
CA VAL A 97 3.24 -7.62 1.39
C VAL A 97 2.33 -8.21 2.46
N LEU A 98 1.08 -7.80 2.41
CA LEU A 98 -0.01 -8.30 3.25
C LEU A 98 -0.93 -9.11 2.35
N SER A 99 -1.25 -10.35 2.76
CA SER A 99 -2.09 -11.24 1.95
C SER A 99 -3.56 -10.97 2.19
N LYS A 100 -4.36 -10.95 1.12
CA LYS A 100 -5.81 -10.91 1.20
C LYS A 100 -6.35 -12.32 1.43
N PRO A 101 -7.50 -12.47 2.07
CA PRO A 101 -8.29 -11.40 2.69
C PRO A 101 -7.60 -10.88 3.95
N THR A 102 -7.70 -9.58 4.20
CA THR A 102 -7.13 -9.00 5.41
C THR A 102 -8.26 -8.36 6.22
N ASP A 103 -8.18 -8.47 7.54
CA ASP A 103 -9.16 -7.86 8.42
C ASP A 103 -8.69 -6.47 8.87
N GLU A 104 -9.55 -5.76 9.58
CA GLU A 104 -9.26 -4.43 10.05
C GLU A 104 -8.00 -4.39 10.92
N ALA A 105 -7.86 -5.35 11.85
CA ALA A 105 -6.71 -5.38 12.75
C ALA A 105 -5.40 -5.58 12.00
N CYS A 106 -5.37 -6.51 11.05
CA CYS A 106 -4.17 -6.77 10.25
C CYS A 106 -3.81 -5.59 9.36
N LEU A 107 -4.81 -4.98 8.71
CA LEU A 107 -4.58 -3.84 7.83
C LEU A 107 -4.04 -2.65 8.61
N THR A 108 -4.67 -2.30 9.73
CA THR A 108 -4.26 -1.12 10.51
C THR A 108 -2.89 -1.33 11.15
N ALA A 109 -2.59 -2.56 11.60
CA ALA A 109 -1.27 -2.86 12.15
C ALA A 109 -0.17 -2.75 11.09
N ALA A 110 -0.43 -3.25 9.88
CA ALA A 110 0.54 -3.16 8.78
C ALA A 110 0.78 -1.72 8.35
N VAL A 111 -0.28 -0.92 8.27
CA VAL A 111 -0.17 0.50 7.93
C VAL A 111 0.63 1.25 9.00
N ALA A 112 0.33 1.02 10.27
CA ALA A 112 1.06 1.65 11.37
C ALA A 112 2.56 1.28 11.33
N PHE A 113 2.86 0.02 11.07
CA PHE A 113 4.23 -0.44 10.93
C PHE A 113 4.96 0.26 9.78
N ALA A 114 4.32 0.33 8.61
CA ALA A 114 4.93 0.97 7.43
C ALA A 114 5.21 2.45 7.67
N LEU A 115 4.28 3.15 8.30
CA LEU A 115 4.44 4.58 8.59
C LEU A 115 5.49 4.81 9.67
N ALA A 116 5.55 3.98 10.71
CA ALA A 116 6.57 4.10 11.74
C ALA A 116 7.96 3.89 11.15
N ARG A 117 8.10 2.89 10.29
CA ARG A 117 9.38 2.60 9.63
C ARG A 117 9.89 3.80 8.83
N SER A 118 9.00 4.51 8.15
CA SER A 118 9.38 5.68 7.36
C SER A 118 9.86 6.85 8.23
N ARG A 119 9.44 6.89 9.49
CA ARG A 119 9.87 7.91 10.45
C ARG A 119 11.10 7.49 11.25
N GLY A 120 11.68 6.34 10.95
CA GLY A 120 12.80 5.80 11.70
C GLY A 120 12.42 5.22 13.06
N GLU A 121 11.12 5.06 13.30
CA GLU A 121 10.62 4.47 14.54
C GLU A 121 10.62 2.95 14.45
N THR A 122 10.77 2.29 15.59
CA THR A 122 10.75 0.83 15.66
C THR A 122 9.40 0.37 16.14
N LEU A 123 8.73 -0.43 15.31
CA LEU A 123 7.52 -1.17 15.66
C LEU A 123 7.71 -2.62 15.26
N GLU A 124 7.08 -3.50 16.01
CA GLU A 124 7.08 -4.91 15.66
C GLU A 124 6.14 -5.13 14.46
N ALA A 125 6.63 -5.85 13.45
CA ALA A 125 5.81 -6.15 12.28
C ALA A 125 4.70 -7.13 12.67
N PRO A 126 3.44 -6.92 12.19
CA PRO A 126 2.39 -7.88 12.47
C PRO A 126 2.72 -9.24 11.81
N PRO A 127 2.27 -10.36 12.42
CA PRO A 127 2.61 -11.69 11.88
C PRO A 127 2.13 -11.93 10.45
N SER A 128 1.06 -11.25 10.04
CA SER A 128 0.49 -11.40 8.70
C SER A 128 1.27 -10.66 7.62
N LEU A 129 2.22 -9.81 8.01
CA LEU A 129 3.00 -9.00 7.07
C LEU A 129 4.34 -9.69 6.77
N ARG A 130 4.61 -9.94 5.50
CA ARG A 130 5.93 -10.40 5.06
C ARG A 130 6.76 -9.18 4.65
N CYS A 131 7.75 -8.86 5.45
CA CYS A 131 8.61 -7.69 5.20
C CYS A 131 9.65 -7.99 4.13
N PHE A 132 9.99 -6.98 3.34
CA PHE A 132 11.08 -7.04 2.37
C PHE A 132 12.31 -6.34 2.94
N ASN A 133 13.44 -6.82 2.57
CA ASN A 133 14.72 -6.22 3.00
C ASN A 133 15.16 -5.11 2.08
#